data_c23d45d29c204b5bdb2f0894457e3105
#
_entry.id   c23d45d29c204b5bdb2f0894457e3105
#
_cell.length_a   1.000
_cell.length_b   1.000
_cell.length_c   1.000
_cell.angle_alpha   90.00
_cell.angle_beta   90.00
_cell.angle_gamma   90.00
#
_symmetry.space_group_name_H-M   'P 1'
#
loop_
_entity.id
_entity.type
_entity.pdbx_description
1 polymer ?
#
loop_
_entity_poly.entity_id
_entity_poly.type
_entity_poly.pdbx_seq_one_letter_code
_entity_poly.pdbx_strand_id
1 'polypeptide(L)'
;RPRTRFTRLGLLISDQHCNSTYSGKLKIGLFNATDYAIKIFPGIRIAQMVFEELKSKPSDDKLYKNKQNAIYQNEEKFIGAKISDEFDEKVLDTVNLLLKKEK
;
A
#
# COMPACT_ATOMS: atom_id res chain seq x y z
N ARG A 1 -5.98 -6.68 7.53
CA ARG A 1 -6.77 -7.70 6.82
C ARG A 1 -8.18 -7.19 6.56
N PRO A 2 -8.79 -7.55 5.43
CA PRO A 2 -10.15 -7.12 5.13
C PRO A 2 -11.18 -7.73 6.10
N ARG A 3 -12.29 -7.03 6.28
CA ARG A 3 -13.42 -7.59 7.04
C ARG A 3 -14.31 -8.42 6.12
N THR A 4 -14.75 -9.57 6.60
CA THR A 4 -15.56 -10.54 5.85
C THR A 4 -16.79 -9.91 5.18
N ARG A 5 -17.43 -8.95 5.84
CA ARG A 5 -18.61 -8.28 5.29
C ARG A 5 -18.32 -7.66 3.92
N PHE A 6 -17.20 -6.96 3.78
CA PHE A 6 -16.83 -6.31 2.53
C PHE A 6 -16.35 -7.30 1.48
N THR A 7 -15.62 -8.33 1.89
CA THR A 7 -15.24 -9.41 0.98
C THR A 7 -16.48 -10.07 0.37
N ARG A 8 -17.50 -10.33 1.16
CA ARG A 8 -18.76 -10.92 0.67
C ARG A 8 -19.56 -10.00 -0.24
N LEU A 9 -19.40 -8.68 -0.08
CA LEU A 9 -20.02 -7.71 -0.99
C LEU A 9 -19.29 -7.58 -2.32
N GLY A 10 -18.09 -8.14 -2.43
CA GLY A 10 -17.26 -8.01 -3.63
C GLY A 10 -16.31 -6.82 -3.60
N LEU A 11 -16.14 -6.17 -2.45
CA LEU A 11 -15.12 -5.16 -2.28
C LEU A 11 -13.83 -5.83 -1.80
N LEU A 12 -12.83 -5.85 -2.66
CA LEU A 12 -11.51 -6.39 -2.33
C LEU A 12 -10.65 -5.28 -1.73
N ILE A 13 -9.97 -5.62 -0.64
CA ILE A 13 -9.13 -4.68 0.10
C ILE A 13 -7.73 -5.26 0.12
N SER A 14 -6.74 -4.45 -0.24
CA SER A 14 -5.35 -4.89 -0.24
C SER A 14 -4.91 -5.27 1.18
N ASP A 15 -4.27 -6.44 1.28
CA ASP A 15 -3.63 -6.91 2.51
C ASP A 15 -2.14 -6.60 2.39
N GLN A 16 -1.64 -5.74 3.25
CA GLN A 16 -0.26 -5.27 3.14
C GLN A 16 0.44 -5.33 4.48
N HIS A 17 1.74 -5.51 4.41
CA HIS A 17 2.62 -5.50 5.56
C HIS A 17 2.95 -4.06 5.95
N CYS A 18 2.85 -3.76 7.24
CA CYS A 18 3.32 -2.51 7.79
C CYS A 18 4.65 -2.76 8.49
N ASN A 19 5.71 -2.16 7.99
CA ASN A 19 7.04 -2.36 8.53
C ASN A 19 7.15 -1.83 9.96
N SER A 20 7.93 -2.53 10.79
CA SER A 20 8.27 -2.08 12.14
C SER A 20 8.89 -0.68 12.07
N THR A 21 8.50 0.18 13.00
CA THR A 21 8.91 1.60 13.09
C THR A 21 8.42 2.51 11.97
N TYR A 22 7.52 2.04 11.10
CA TYR A 22 6.83 2.95 10.16
C TYR A 22 6.05 4.01 10.95
N SER A 23 6.11 5.24 10.48
CA SER A 23 5.31 6.36 10.96
C SER A 23 4.66 7.07 9.78
N GLY A 24 3.39 7.39 9.89
CA GLY A 24 2.61 8.04 8.83
C GLY A 24 1.23 7.43 8.67
N LYS A 25 0.49 7.89 7.70
CA LYS A 25 -0.83 7.35 7.35
C LYS A 25 -0.69 6.12 6.47
N LEU A 26 -1.49 5.11 6.75
CA LEU A 26 -1.55 3.92 5.92
C LEU A 26 -2.45 4.17 4.71
N LYS A 27 -1.99 3.78 3.55
CA LYS A 27 -2.76 3.80 2.30
C LYS A 27 -3.21 2.38 1.98
N ILE A 28 -4.49 2.22 1.75
CA ILE A 28 -5.10 0.92 1.51
C ILE A 28 -5.72 0.93 0.13
N GLY A 29 -5.39 -0.07 -0.69
CA GLY A 29 -5.98 -0.25 -2.00
C GLY A 29 -7.35 -0.91 -1.92
N LEU A 30 -8.31 -0.42 -2.68
CA LEU A 30 -9.65 -0.98 -2.80
C LEU A 30 -9.93 -1.32 -4.25
N PHE A 31 -10.58 -2.45 -4.47
CA PHE A 31 -11.02 -2.86 -5.79
C PHE A 31 -12.47 -3.35 -5.73
N ASN A 32 -13.33 -2.75 -6.53
CA ASN A 32 -14.71 -3.19 -6.68
C ASN A 32 -14.78 -4.31 -7.72
N ALA A 33 -14.98 -5.53 -7.27
CA ALA A 33 -15.06 -6.72 -8.12
C ALA A 33 -16.51 -7.02 -8.58
N THR A 34 -17.41 -6.04 -8.52
CA THR A 34 -18.81 -6.18 -8.92
C THR A 34 -19.14 -5.28 -10.09
N ASP A 35 -20.33 -5.47 -10.68
CA ASP A 35 -20.84 -4.66 -11.79
C ASP A 35 -21.63 -3.43 -11.32
N TYR A 36 -21.74 -3.21 -10.02
CA TYR A 36 -22.50 -2.10 -9.45
C TYR A 36 -21.65 -1.29 -8.46
N ALA A 37 -22.10 -0.08 -8.18
CA ALA A 37 -21.42 0.80 -7.24
C ALA A 37 -21.56 0.31 -5.80
N ILE A 38 -20.46 0.33 -5.05
CA ILE A 38 -20.44 0.07 -3.62
C ILE A 38 -20.16 1.38 -2.91
N LYS A 39 -21.10 1.84 -2.11
CA LYS A 39 -20.96 3.09 -1.35
C LYS A 39 -20.19 2.83 -0.06
N ILE A 40 -19.11 3.55 0.14
CA ILE A 40 -18.36 3.60 1.39
C ILE A 40 -18.21 5.06 1.82
N PHE A 41 -18.01 5.29 3.11
CA PHE A 41 -17.88 6.65 3.64
C PHE A 41 -16.92 6.65 4.86
N PRO A 42 -16.34 7.80 5.20
CA PRO A 42 -15.42 7.90 6.33
C PRO A 42 -16.05 7.39 7.62
N GLY A 43 -15.26 6.70 8.45
CA GLY A 43 -15.71 6.11 9.71
C GLY A 43 -16.18 4.67 9.60
N ILE A 44 -16.43 4.16 8.40
CA ILE A 44 -16.78 2.75 8.21
C ILE A 44 -15.57 1.85 8.49
N ARG A 45 -15.79 0.77 9.22
CA ARG A 45 -14.72 -0.20 9.52
C ARG A 45 -14.61 -1.23 8.41
N ILE A 46 -13.66 -1.04 7.49
CA ILE A 46 -13.47 -1.89 6.31
C ILE A 46 -12.43 -2.99 6.51
N ALA A 47 -11.50 -2.78 7.43
CA ALA A 47 -10.38 -3.70 7.68
C ALA A 47 -10.08 -3.76 9.16
N GLN A 48 -9.21 -4.68 9.53
CA GLN A 48 -8.67 -4.80 10.87
C GLN A 48 -7.16 -4.91 10.80
N MET A 49 -6.49 -4.33 11.79
CA MET A 49 -5.06 -4.43 11.93
C MET A 49 -4.72 -5.63 12.82
N VAL A 50 -3.78 -6.44 12.38
CA VAL A 50 -3.27 -7.59 13.12
C VAL A 50 -1.84 -7.28 13.52
N PHE A 51 -1.53 -7.44 14.80
CA PHE A 51 -0.18 -7.24 15.33
C PHE A 51 0.46 -8.60 15.58
N GLU A 52 1.71 -8.73 15.17
CA GLU A 52 2.52 -9.91 15.42
C GLU A 52 3.71 -9.52 16.28
N GLU A 53 3.95 -10.29 17.33
CA GLU A 53 5.11 -10.10 18.19
C GLU A 53 6.35 -10.68 17.54
N LEU A 54 7.44 -9.93 17.56
CA LEU A 54 8.74 -10.40 17.06
C LEU A 54 9.44 -11.21 18.14
N LYS A 55 10.07 -12.32 17.75
CA LYS A 55 10.86 -13.16 18.68
C LYS A 55 12.10 -12.46 19.21
N SER A 56 12.63 -11.52 18.45
CA SER A 56 13.79 -10.72 18.84
C SER A 56 13.70 -9.34 18.21
N LYS A 57 14.36 -8.36 18.82
CA LYS A 57 14.45 -7.01 18.29
C LYS A 57 15.25 -7.02 16.98
N PRO A 58 14.75 -6.45 15.88
CA PRO A 58 15.54 -6.29 14.67
C PRO A 58 16.76 -5.40 14.92
N SER A 59 17.83 -5.62 14.16
CA SER A 59 19.00 -4.72 14.20
C SER A 59 18.60 -3.32 13.72
N ASP A 60 19.26 -2.30 14.22
CA ASP A 60 18.90 -0.90 13.97
C ASP A 60 18.90 -0.54 12.47
N ASP A 61 19.79 -1.14 11.68
CA ASP A 61 19.85 -0.95 10.23
C ASP A 61 18.67 -1.54 9.49
N LYS A 62 17.96 -2.52 10.07
CA LYS A 62 16.76 -3.15 9.50
C LYS A 62 15.47 -2.45 9.87
N LEU A 63 15.48 -1.55 10.82
CA LEU A 63 14.30 -0.77 11.18
C LEU A 63 13.92 0.18 10.04
N TYR A 64 12.63 0.24 9.73
CA TYR A 64 12.14 1.06 8.61
C TYR A 64 12.56 2.52 8.71
N LYS A 65 12.51 3.08 9.92
CA LYS A 65 12.90 4.47 10.18
C LYS A 65 14.36 4.79 9.86
N ASN A 66 15.22 3.78 9.88
CA ASN A 66 16.67 3.92 9.66
C ASN A 66 17.09 3.53 8.24
N LYS A 67 16.18 3.00 7.43
CA LYS A 67 16.48 2.65 6.04
C LYS A 67 16.56 3.90 5.18
N GLN A 68 17.61 4.01 4.39
CA GLN A 68 17.77 5.12 3.44
C GLN A 68 16.68 5.12 2.36
N ASN A 69 16.15 3.94 2.04
CA ASN A 69 15.10 3.77 1.03
C ASN A 69 13.69 3.66 1.62
N ALA A 70 13.47 4.17 2.83
CA ALA A 70 12.15 4.22 3.46
C ALA A 70 11.28 5.31 2.80
N ILE A 71 10.86 5.06 1.56
CA ILE A 71 10.25 6.04 0.67
C ILE A 71 8.88 6.56 1.11
N TYR A 72 8.18 5.81 1.97
CA TYR A 72 6.85 6.17 2.45
C TYR A 72 6.81 6.60 3.92
N GLN A 73 7.97 6.75 4.55
CA GLN A 73 8.03 7.18 5.96
C GLN A 73 7.44 8.58 6.12
N ASN A 74 6.66 8.77 7.18
CA ASN A 74 5.98 10.04 7.50
C ASN A 74 5.02 10.55 6.41
N GLU A 75 4.45 9.65 5.62
CA GLU A 75 3.48 10.01 4.59
C GLU A 75 2.18 10.52 5.22
N GLU A 76 1.83 11.77 4.94
CA GLU A 76 0.60 12.40 5.42
C GLU A 76 -0.45 12.54 4.32
N LYS A 77 -0.03 12.79 3.08
CA LYS A 77 -0.89 12.90 1.90
C LYS A 77 -0.64 11.73 0.98
N PHE A 78 -1.65 11.34 0.22
CA PHE A 78 -1.48 10.32 -0.80
C PHE A 78 -0.55 10.83 -1.90
N ILE A 79 0.56 10.14 -2.11
CA ILE A 79 1.57 10.47 -3.13
C ILE A 79 1.67 9.40 -4.23
N GLY A 80 0.86 8.34 -4.15
CA GLY A 80 0.89 7.25 -5.11
C GLY A 80 2.08 6.31 -4.94
N ALA A 81 2.28 5.45 -5.90
CA ALA A 81 3.42 4.52 -5.91
C ALA A 81 4.67 5.22 -6.45
N LYS A 82 5.78 5.09 -5.72
CA LYS A 82 7.10 5.55 -6.16
C LYS A 82 7.81 4.40 -6.85
N ILE A 83 7.73 4.35 -8.15
CA ILE A 83 8.30 3.27 -8.95
C ILE A 83 9.67 3.60 -9.54
N SER A 84 10.03 4.88 -9.59
CA SER A 84 11.32 5.32 -10.13
C SER A 84 12.53 4.79 -9.36
N ASP A 85 12.34 4.45 -8.08
CA ASP A 85 13.41 3.91 -7.25
C ASP A 85 13.70 2.43 -7.51
N GLU A 86 12.79 1.73 -8.19
CA GLU A 86 12.89 0.28 -8.46
C GLU A 86 13.27 -0.03 -9.92
N PHE A 87 13.12 0.94 -10.80
CA PHE A 87 13.40 0.79 -12.23
C PHE A 87 14.55 1.68 -12.66
N ASP A 88 15.43 1.15 -13.48
CA ASP A 88 16.42 1.99 -14.14
C ASP A 88 15.72 2.87 -15.20
N GLU A 89 16.44 3.88 -15.67
CA GLU A 89 15.91 4.85 -16.60
C GLU A 89 15.43 4.25 -17.91
N LYS A 90 16.11 3.21 -18.39
CA LYS A 90 15.71 2.50 -19.63
C LYS A 90 14.38 1.77 -19.48
N VAL A 91 14.18 1.10 -18.35
CA VAL A 91 12.93 0.39 -18.06
C VAL A 91 11.79 1.39 -17.95
N LEU A 92 12.01 2.50 -17.25
CA LEU A 92 11.03 3.55 -17.08
C LEU A 92 10.64 4.18 -18.42
N ASP A 93 11.61 4.45 -19.29
CA ASP A 93 11.37 5.00 -20.63
C ASP A 93 10.57 4.01 -21.48
N THR A 94 10.87 2.73 -21.40
CA THR A 94 10.12 1.68 -22.11
C THR A 94 8.66 1.63 -21.66
N VAL A 95 8.42 1.67 -20.36
CA VAL A 95 7.05 1.70 -19.79
C VAL A 95 6.30 2.93 -20.28
N ASN A 96 6.92 4.10 -20.24
CA ASN A 96 6.31 5.34 -20.69
C ASN A 96 5.97 5.31 -22.18
N LEU A 97 6.85 4.72 -23.00
CA LEU A 97 6.61 4.56 -24.42
C LEU A 97 5.40 3.65 -24.72
N LEU A 98 5.26 2.55 -23.98
CA LEU A 98 4.12 1.65 -24.12
C LEU A 98 2.81 2.33 -23.72
N LEU A 99 2.81 3.10 -22.64
CA LEU A 99 1.65 3.86 -22.20
C LEU A 99 1.19 4.90 -23.23
N LYS A 100 2.13 5.54 -23.93
CA LYS A 100 1.81 6.48 -25.01
C LYS A 100 1.17 5.81 -26.22
N LYS A 101 1.50 4.55 -26.52
CA LYS A 101 0.92 3.81 -27.64
C LYS A 101 -0.52 3.37 -27.39
N GLU A 102 -0.95 3.25 -26.15
CA GLU A 102 -2.31 2.85 -25.78
C GLU A 102 -3.29 4.03 -25.82
N LYS A 103 -2.79 5.24 -25.95
CA LYS A 103 -3.59 6.44 -26.12
C LYS A 103 -3.78 6.73 -27.60
#